data_a1fbf903477c6b1aa9feb2d7eb59e6a7
#
_entry.id   a1fbf903477c6b1aa9feb2d7eb59e6a7
#
_cell.length_a   1.000
_cell.length_b   1.000
_cell.length_c   1.000
_cell.angle_alpha   90.00
_cell.angle_beta   90.00
_cell.angle_gamma   90.00
#
_symmetry.space_group_name_H-M   'P 1'
#
loop_
_entity.id
_entity.type
_entity.pdbx_description
1 polymer ?
#
loop_
_entity_poly.entity_id
_entity_poly.type
_entity_poly.pdbx_seq_one_letter_code
_entity_poly.pdbx_strand_id
1 'polypeptide(L)'
;MWISVMVIFVIYATFFILFEDYDRKRVMPFDEVSDWHLLLFSLIVLIGLGLLLLRYARRMDQRISREQAEKENRMRRELTQNIAHELKTPVASILGYTETILDTPDIDSATCRQFVMRTHAQAERLTALLQDISTLNRMDYAADMIAVERIDVSCLFADIIQETALTVKQRQMTLHNCLPQSIIIIGNQSLLYSIFRNLLDNALNYAGQGAVIEVSATELSDSWSFTFADNGVGIAPQHLPRIFERFYRIDKGRSRSLGGTGLGLAIVKNAVQLHGGSITARPTDGGGVTFEFSLKKQHP
;
A
#
# COMPACT_ATOMS: atom_id res chain seq x y z
N MET A 1 8.06 14.62 -33.02
CA MET A 1 7.75 14.68 -34.45
C MET A 1 8.72 15.59 -35.22
N TRP A 2 8.86 16.89 -34.88
CA TRP A 2 9.79 17.80 -35.58
C TRP A 2 11.28 17.40 -35.52
N ILE A 3 11.75 16.84 -34.40
CA ILE A 3 13.14 16.38 -34.21
C ILE A 3 13.48 15.21 -35.15
N SER A 4 12.55 14.26 -35.30
CA SER A 4 12.72 13.12 -36.22
C SER A 4 12.79 13.58 -37.68
N VAL A 5 11.99 14.58 -38.04
CA VAL A 5 12.00 15.17 -39.39
C VAL A 5 13.35 15.90 -39.67
N MET A 6 13.84 16.65 -38.67
CA MET A 6 15.13 17.34 -38.78
C MET A 6 16.32 16.39 -38.89
N VAL A 7 16.29 15.28 -38.14
CA VAL A 7 17.32 14.22 -38.21
C VAL A 7 17.30 13.55 -39.58
N ILE A 8 16.12 13.22 -40.11
CA ILE A 8 15.98 12.62 -41.43
C ILE A 8 16.47 13.60 -42.50
N PHE A 9 16.14 14.89 -42.38
CA PHE A 9 16.57 15.92 -43.30
C PHE A 9 18.09 16.11 -43.30
N VAL A 10 18.74 16.11 -42.13
CA VAL A 10 20.20 16.21 -41.99
C VAL A 10 20.88 14.97 -42.57
N ILE A 11 20.37 13.76 -42.30
CA ILE A 11 20.88 12.51 -42.89
C ILE A 11 20.76 12.55 -44.41
N TYR A 12 19.59 12.98 -44.90
CA TYR A 12 19.34 13.08 -46.35
C TYR A 12 20.24 14.14 -47.02
N ALA A 13 20.40 15.30 -46.40
CA ALA A 13 21.25 16.37 -46.91
C ALA A 13 22.73 15.95 -46.91
N THR A 14 23.22 15.29 -45.85
CA THR A 14 24.60 14.74 -45.82
C THR A 14 24.77 13.64 -46.85
N PHE A 15 23.83 12.74 -47.02
CA PHE A 15 23.87 11.70 -48.04
C PHE A 15 23.87 12.32 -49.47
N PHE A 16 23.02 13.33 -49.69
CA PHE A 16 22.94 14.03 -50.98
C PHE A 16 24.23 14.75 -51.34
N ILE A 17 24.84 15.46 -50.39
CA ILE A 17 26.13 16.15 -50.57
C ILE A 17 27.26 15.14 -50.86
N LEU A 18 27.31 14.02 -50.11
CA LEU A 18 28.29 12.95 -50.34
C LEU A 18 28.09 12.26 -51.68
N PHE A 19 26.82 12.07 -52.11
CA PHE A 19 26.49 11.45 -53.38
C PHE A 19 26.85 12.38 -54.58
N GLU A 20 26.54 13.67 -54.46
CA GLU A 20 26.84 14.66 -55.48
C GLU A 20 28.38 14.86 -55.62
N ASP A 21 29.12 14.81 -54.51
CA ASP A 21 30.59 14.88 -54.49
C ASP A 21 31.21 13.58 -55.05
N TYR A 22 30.61 12.42 -54.79
CA TYR A 22 31.03 11.13 -55.36
C TYR A 22 30.86 11.11 -56.90
N ASP A 23 29.77 11.66 -57.42
CA ASP A 23 29.49 11.69 -58.87
C ASP A 23 30.41 12.69 -59.58
N ARG A 24 30.76 13.81 -58.92
CA ARG A 24 31.70 14.83 -59.43
C ARG A 24 33.13 14.32 -59.42
N LYS A 25 33.56 13.52 -58.44
CA LYS A 25 34.92 12.92 -58.35
C LYS A 25 35.17 11.82 -59.36
N ARG A 26 34.15 11.28 -60.00
CA ARG A 26 34.31 10.33 -61.10
C ARG A 26 34.94 10.99 -62.36
N VAL A 27 35.01 12.35 -62.41
CA VAL A 27 35.47 13.16 -63.53
C VAL A 27 36.76 13.98 -63.26
N MET A 28 37.18 14.13 -61.98
CA MET A 28 38.33 14.96 -61.58
C MET A 28 39.23 14.24 -60.55
N PRO A 29 40.56 14.44 -60.53
CA PRO A 29 41.48 13.84 -59.55
C PRO A 29 41.27 14.45 -58.16
N PHE A 30 41.37 13.59 -57.13
CA PHE A 30 41.25 13.82 -55.73
C PHE A 30 41.85 15.11 -55.20
N ASP A 31 41.10 15.97 -54.58
CA ASP A 31 41.55 17.09 -53.76
C ASP A 31 41.32 16.74 -52.26
N GLU A 32 42.39 16.30 -51.56
CA GLU A 32 42.35 15.79 -50.17
C GLU A 32 41.77 16.79 -49.15
N VAL A 33 41.75 18.08 -49.47
CA VAL A 33 41.32 19.16 -48.57
C VAL A 33 39.79 19.19 -48.41
N SER A 34 39.01 18.73 -49.41
CA SER A 34 37.51 18.77 -49.36
C SER A 34 36.91 17.76 -48.40
N ASP A 35 37.53 16.58 -48.23
CA ASP A 35 36.98 15.47 -47.47
C ASP A 35 37.01 15.71 -45.95
N TRP A 36 38.06 16.41 -45.45
CA TRP A 36 38.20 16.75 -44.04
C TRP A 36 37.11 17.71 -43.54
N HIS A 37 36.63 18.64 -44.36
CA HIS A 37 35.58 19.57 -44.00
C HIS A 37 34.24 18.87 -43.85
N LEU A 38 33.93 17.87 -44.69
CA LEU A 38 32.71 17.07 -44.62
C LEU A 38 32.73 16.17 -43.37
N LEU A 39 33.86 15.55 -43.04
CA LEU A 39 34.03 14.76 -41.82
C LEU A 39 33.87 15.63 -40.57
N LEU A 40 34.48 16.81 -40.54
CA LEU A 40 34.37 17.74 -39.42
C LEU A 40 32.95 18.23 -39.23
N PHE A 41 32.25 18.55 -40.31
CA PHE A 41 30.84 18.95 -40.26
C PHE A 41 29.94 17.84 -39.73
N SER A 42 30.10 16.60 -40.22
CA SER A 42 29.33 15.44 -39.74
C SER A 42 29.60 15.16 -38.27
N LEU A 43 30.86 15.32 -37.80
CA LEU A 43 31.21 15.16 -36.38
C LEU A 43 30.54 16.23 -35.50
N ILE A 44 30.54 17.50 -35.95
CA ILE A 44 29.88 18.60 -35.22
C ILE A 44 28.37 18.34 -35.12
N VAL A 45 27.74 17.88 -36.19
CA VAL A 45 26.29 17.54 -36.19
C VAL A 45 26.01 16.38 -35.25
N LEU A 46 26.83 15.32 -35.25
CA LEU A 46 26.69 14.18 -34.33
C LEU A 46 26.87 14.61 -32.88
N ILE A 47 27.85 15.44 -32.56
CA ILE A 47 28.05 15.98 -31.20
C ILE A 47 26.84 16.84 -30.81
N GLY A 48 26.39 17.72 -31.69
CA GLY A 48 25.20 18.56 -31.43
C GLY A 48 23.96 17.73 -31.17
N LEU A 49 23.70 16.69 -31.96
CA LEU A 49 22.60 15.77 -31.79
C LEU A 49 22.73 14.99 -30.45
N GLY A 50 23.94 14.50 -30.14
CA GLY A 50 24.23 13.82 -28.87
C GLY A 50 23.93 14.70 -27.65
N LEU A 51 24.40 15.97 -27.69
CA LEU A 51 24.13 16.95 -26.63
C LEU A 51 22.63 17.25 -26.50
N LEU A 52 21.91 17.30 -27.60
CA LEU A 52 20.44 17.54 -27.61
C LEU A 52 19.69 16.36 -27.01
N LEU A 53 20.09 15.13 -27.37
CA LEU A 53 19.52 13.90 -26.78
C LEU A 53 19.81 13.80 -25.28
N LEU A 54 21.03 14.11 -24.85
CA LEU A 54 21.41 14.14 -23.42
C LEU A 54 20.59 15.19 -22.65
N ARG A 55 20.39 16.38 -23.21
CA ARG A 55 19.52 17.41 -22.62
C ARG A 55 18.08 16.96 -22.54
N TYR A 56 17.58 16.29 -23.57
CA TYR A 56 16.21 15.74 -23.58
C TYR A 56 16.05 14.66 -22.50
N ALA A 57 16.97 13.69 -22.45
CA ALA A 57 16.96 12.63 -21.41
C ALA A 57 16.96 13.21 -19.99
N ARG A 58 17.89 14.15 -19.71
CA ARG A 58 17.94 14.82 -18.39
C ARG A 58 16.64 15.56 -18.05
N ARG A 59 16.00 16.22 -19.03
CA ARG A 59 14.71 16.89 -18.81
C ARG A 59 13.59 15.90 -18.52
N MET A 60 13.59 14.74 -19.19
CA MET A 60 12.62 13.67 -18.92
C MET A 60 12.80 13.09 -17.53
N ASP A 61 14.03 12.76 -17.13
CA ASP A 61 14.32 12.27 -15.77
C ASP A 61 13.90 13.28 -14.69
N GLN A 62 14.19 14.58 -14.91
CA GLN A 62 13.75 15.62 -13.98
C GLN A 62 12.22 15.77 -13.89
N ARG A 63 11.50 15.59 -15.01
CA ARG A 63 10.04 15.61 -15.01
C ARG A 63 9.47 14.42 -14.25
N ILE A 64 9.95 13.21 -14.53
CA ILE A 64 9.54 11.99 -13.84
C ILE A 64 9.80 12.11 -12.33
N SER A 65 11.01 12.57 -11.94
CA SER A 65 11.36 12.77 -10.53
C SER A 65 10.47 13.82 -9.84
N ARG A 66 10.13 14.92 -10.52
CA ARG A 66 9.22 15.93 -10.00
C ARG A 66 7.80 15.41 -9.83
N GLU A 67 7.26 14.71 -10.84
CA GLU A 67 5.93 14.10 -10.77
C GLU A 67 5.82 13.07 -9.64
N GLN A 68 6.88 12.28 -9.43
CA GLN A 68 6.97 11.33 -8.30
C GLN A 68 6.99 12.07 -6.95
N ALA A 69 7.83 13.09 -6.81
CA ALA A 69 7.90 13.91 -5.59
C ALA A 69 6.59 14.65 -5.29
N GLU A 70 5.90 15.16 -6.32
CA GLU A 70 4.60 15.81 -6.16
C GLU A 70 3.52 14.82 -5.72
N LYS A 71 3.50 13.60 -6.30
CA LYS A 71 2.59 12.51 -5.87
C LYS A 71 2.84 12.11 -4.42
N GLU A 72 4.09 11.93 -4.04
CA GLU A 72 4.48 11.60 -2.67
C GLU A 72 4.06 12.70 -1.68
N ASN A 73 4.34 13.97 -2.01
CA ASN A 73 3.93 15.10 -1.19
C ASN A 73 2.40 15.23 -1.08
N ARG A 74 1.66 14.94 -2.14
CA ARG A 74 0.20 14.92 -2.11
C ARG A 74 -0.31 13.82 -1.19
N MET A 75 0.18 12.59 -1.36
CA MET A 75 -0.19 11.47 -0.48
C MET A 75 0.13 11.76 0.99
N ARG A 76 1.27 12.38 1.27
CA ARG A 76 1.66 12.78 2.63
C ARG A 76 0.72 13.82 3.23
N ARG A 77 0.30 14.83 2.44
CA ARG A 77 -0.68 15.83 2.88
C ARG A 77 -2.05 15.22 3.14
N GLU A 78 -2.54 14.38 2.25
CA GLU A 78 -3.82 13.66 2.40
C GLU A 78 -3.79 12.76 3.65
N LEU A 79 -2.70 12.05 3.89
CA LEU A 79 -2.48 11.25 5.09
C LEU A 79 -2.59 12.13 6.36
N THR A 80 -1.87 13.25 6.42
CA THR A 80 -1.87 14.17 7.57
C THR A 80 -3.26 14.76 7.81
N GLN A 81 -3.98 15.15 6.76
CA GLN A 81 -5.35 15.66 6.86
C GLN A 81 -6.32 14.61 7.39
N ASN A 82 -6.22 13.37 6.89
CA ASN A 82 -7.06 12.27 7.32
C ASN A 82 -6.78 11.91 8.78
N ILE A 83 -5.51 11.87 9.20
CA ILE A 83 -5.12 11.68 10.60
C ILE A 83 -5.77 12.75 11.49
N ALA A 84 -5.59 14.03 11.15
CA ALA A 84 -6.13 15.13 11.93
C ALA A 84 -7.67 15.03 12.04
N HIS A 85 -8.36 14.66 10.95
CA HIS A 85 -9.80 14.49 10.94
C HIS A 85 -10.27 13.32 11.82
N GLU A 86 -9.60 12.17 11.72
CA GLU A 86 -9.96 10.97 12.49
C GLU A 86 -9.58 11.08 13.98
N LEU A 87 -8.60 11.91 14.34
CA LEU A 87 -8.29 12.27 15.73
C LEU A 87 -9.29 13.28 16.32
N LYS A 88 -9.72 14.27 15.56
CA LYS A 88 -10.62 15.33 16.04
C LYS A 88 -11.95 14.79 16.51
N THR A 89 -12.52 13.78 15.83
CA THR A 89 -13.85 13.23 16.14
C THR A 89 -13.92 12.59 17.54
N PRO A 90 -13.05 11.60 17.91
CA PRO A 90 -13.08 11.02 19.25
C PRO A 90 -12.76 12.03 20.34
N VAL A 91 -11.82 12.96 20.10
CA VAL A 91 -11.47 14.03 21.07
C VAL A 91 -12.68 14.93 21.33
N ALA A 92 -13.38 15.39 20.29
CA ALA A 92 -14.60 16.18 20.45
C ALA A 92 -15.71 15.45 21.19
N SER A 93 -15.84 14.13 20.94
CA SER A 93 -16.83 13.28 21.66
C SER A 93 -16.48 13.14 23.14
N ILE A 94 -15.19 12.90 23.47
CA ILE A 94 -14.71 12.82 24.86
C ILE A 94 -15.01 14.14 25.59
N LEU A 95 -14.62 15.27 24.98
CA LEU A 95 -14.88 16.60 25.55
C LEU A 95 -16.38 16.81 25.79
N GLY A 96 -17.23 16.56 24.77
CA GLY A 96 -18.67 16.77 24.91
C GLY A 96 -19.32 15.92 26.01
N TYR A 97 -18.92 14.64 26.17
CA TYR A 97 -19.44 13.81 27.26
C TYR A 97 -18.96 14.28 28.63
N THR A 98 -17.69 14.67 28.74
CA THR A 98 -17.14 15.17 30.00
C THR A 98 -17.71 16.54 30.39
N GLU A 99 -17.88 17.48 29.44
CA GLU A 99 -18.53 18.77 29.65
C GLU A 99 -19.99 18.56 30.12
N THR A 100 -20.75 17.67 29.45
CA THR A 100 -22.13 17.37 29.88
C THR A 100 -22.19 16.87 31.31
N ILE A 101 -21.24 16.00 31.74
CA ILE A 101 -21.18 15.52 33.12
C ILE A 101 -20.87 16.67 34.09
N LEU A 102 -19.95 17.56 33.74
CA LEU A 102 -19.52 18.67 34.59
C LEU A 102 -20.61 19.76 34.72
N ASP A 103 -21.31 20.05 33.62
CA ASP A 103 -22.30 21.13 33.55
C ASP A 103 -23.70 20.71 34.06
N THR A 104 -23.90 19.41 34.38
CA THR A 104 -25.18 18.89 34.87
C THR A 104 -25.00 18.34 36.30
N PRO A 105 -25.11 19.20 37.34
CA PRO A 105 -24.87 18.81 38.74
C PRO A 105 -25.79 17.69 39.23
N ASP A 106 -27.03 17.63 38.71
CA ASP A 106 -28.05 16.66 39.10
C ASP A 106 -28.18 15.48 38.12
N ILE A 107 -27.11 15.19 37.34
CA ILE A 107 -27.12 14.05 36.43
C ILE A 107 -27.34 12.75 37.18
N ASP A 108 -28.28 11.93 36.70
CA ASP A 108 -28.51 10.64 37.34
C ASP A 108 -27.31 9.68 37.12
N SER A 109 -27.13 8.77 38.09
CA SER A 109 -25.97 7.85 38.12
C SER A 109 -25.91 6.92 36.88
N ALA A 110 -27.05 6.55 36.28
CA ALA A 110 -27.10 5.67 35.12
C ALA A 110 -26.60 6.42 33.85
N THR A 111 -27.10 7.66 33.67
CA THR A 111 -26.68 8.53 32.55
C THR A 111 -25.20 8.92 32.68
N CYS A 112 -24.75 9.29 33.89
CA CYS A 112 -23.34 9.56 34.17
C CYS A 112 -22.46 8.34 33.79
N ARG A 113 -22.82 7.14 34.26
CA ARG A 113 -22.12 5.92 33.90
C ARG A 113 -22.09 5.67 32.40
N GLN A 114 -23.18 5.93 31.69
CA GLN A 114 -23.25 5.77 30.25
C GLN A 114 -22.26 6.73 29.52
N PHE A 115 -22.17 7.98 29.94
CA PHE A 115 -21.23 8.95 29.37
C PHE A 115 -19.76 8.56 29.65
N VAL A 116 -19.46 8.10 30.88
CA VAL A 116 -18.14 7.58 31.23
C VAL A 116 -17.77 6.38 30.34
N MET A 117 -18.68 5.43 30.12
CA MET A 117 -18.45 4.28 29.23
C MET A 117 -18.22 4.72 27.78
N ARG A 118 -18.99 5.70 27.29
CA ARG A 118 -18.77 6.25 25.94
C ARG A 118 -17.44 6.98 25.82
N THR A 119 -17.04 7.73 26.84
CA THR A 119 -15.74 8.40 26.89
C THR A 119 -14.60 7.38 26.84
N HIS A 120 -14.70 6.31 27.65
CA HIS A 120 -13.73 5.23 27.66
C HIS A 120 -13.59 4.57 26.26
N ALA A 121 -14.72 4.22 25.64
CA ALA A 121 -14.71 3.64 24.28
C ALA A 121 -14.06 4.56 23.22
N GLN A 122 -14.26 5.89 23.32
CA GLN A 122 -13.57 6.83 22.42
C GLN A 122 -12.06 6.93 22.71
N ALA A 123 -11.66 6.83 23.97
CA ALA A 123 -10.25 6.82 24.36
C ALA A 123 -9.53 5.54 23.86
N GLU A 124 -10.16 4.38 24.01
CA GLU A 124 -9.64 3.11 23.43
C GLU A 124 -9.47 3.20 21.92
N ARG A 125 -10.49 3.74 21.24
CA ARG A 125 -10.40 3.96 19.78
C ARG A 125 -9.27 4.90 19.37
N LEU A 126 -9.06 5.98 20.14
CA LEU A 126 -7.95 6.93 19.90
C LEU A 126 -6.60 6.23 20.07
N THR A 127 -6.46 5.40 21.09
CA THR A 127 -5.24 4.60 21.33
C THR A 127 -4.97 3.64 20.19
N ALA A 128 -5.98 2.90 19.72
CA ALA A 128 -5.84 2.00 18.57
C ALA A 128 -5.41 2.76 17.30
N LEU A 129 -6.01 3.93 17.02
CA LEU A 129 -5.63 4.76 15.88
C LEU A 129 -4.18 5.24 15.95
N LEU A 130 -3.70 5.67 17.13
CA LEU A 130 -2.32 6.07 17.34
C LEU A 130 -1.33 4.91 17.15
N GLN A 131 -1.69 3.71 17.59
CA GLN A 131 -0.91 2.49 17.38
C GLN A 131 -0.80 2.14 15.89
N ASP A 132 -1.92 2.20 15.17
CA ASP A 132 -1.97 1.96 13.73
C ASP A 132 -1.08 2.95 12.96
N ILE A 133 -1.17 4.25 13.29
CA ILE A 133 -0.33 5.31 12.69
C ILE A 133 1.15 5.06 13.00
N SER A 134 1.47 4.71 14.24
CA SER A 134 2.87 4.40 14.64
C SER A 134 3.41 3.20 13.88
N THR A 135 2.60 2.16 13.69
CA THR A 135 2.96 0.95 12.94
C THR A 135 3.22 1.28 11.47
N LEU A 136 2.33 2.05 10.82
CA LEU A 136 2.53 2.50 9.45
C LEU A 136 3.78 3.37 9.28
N ASN A 137 4.01 4.31 10.20
CA ASN A 137 5.21 5.15 10.17
C ASN A 137 6.50 4.31 10.28
N ARG A 138 6.53 3.31 11.16
CA ARG A 138 7.68 2.40 11.25
C ARG A 138 7.91 1.62 9.96
N MET A 139 6.85 1.16 9.31
CA MET A 139 6.95 0.46 8.02
C MET A 139 7.45 1.38 6.90
N ASP A 140 7.01 2.65 6.87
CA ASP A 140 7.37 3.60 5.80
C ASP A 140 8.81 4.12 5.92
N TYR A 141 9.34 4.29 7.16
CA TYR A 141 10.60 5.01 7.39
C TYR A 141 11.73 4.18 8.01
N ALA A 142 11.42 3.02 8.57
CA ALA A 142 12.38 2.21 9.30
C ALA A 142 12.35 0.74 8.84
N ALA A 143 12.01 0.46 7.59
CA ALA A 143 11.95 -0.90 7.06
C ALA A 143 13.26 -1.65 7.27
N ASP A 144 14.41 -1.00 7.06
CA ASP A 144 15.76 -1.57 7.23
C ASP A 144 16.15 -1.80 8.71
N MET A 145 15.41 -1.24 9.67
CA MET A 145 15.66 -1.37 11.11
C MET A 145 14.70 -2.35 11.79
N ILE A 146 13.83 -3.02 11.05
CA ILE A 146 12.87 -3.97 11.58
C ILE A 146 13.62 -5.24 11.98
N ALA A 147 13.63 -5.55 13.28
CA ALA A 147 14.20 -6.79 13.78
C ALA A 147 13.48 -8.01 13.18
N VAL A 148 14.23 -8.95 12.64
CA VAL A 148 13.73 -10.19 12.08
C VAL A 148 14.16 -11.36 12.91
N GLU A 149 13.27 -12.33 13.12
CA GLU A 149 13.50 -13.53 13.90
C GLU A 149 12.78 -14.72 13.29
N ARG A 150 13.07 -15.91 13.79
CA ARG A 150 12.40 -17.14 13.36
C ARG A 150 11.09 -17.30 14.11
N ILE A 151 9.96 -17.23 13.40
CA ILE A 151 8.61 -17.22 13.97
C ILE A 151 7.84 -18.41 13.47
N ASP A 152 7.14 -19.11 14.38
CA ASP A 152 6.11 -20.08 14.02
C ASP A 152 4.76 -19.38 13.94
N VAL A 153 4.32 -19.14 12.71
CA VAL A 153 3.04 -18.47 12.42
C VAL A 153 1.83 -19.25 12.93
N SER A 154 1.94 -20.58 12.99
CA SER A 154 0.84 -21.41 13.49
C SER A 154 0.61 -21.22 14.99
N CYS A 155 1.70 -21.10 15.77
CA CYS A 155 1.65 -20.76 17.19
C CYS A 155 1.13 -19.32 17.38
N LEU A 156 1.68 -18.37 16.61
CA LEU A 156 1.25 -16.96 16.67
C LEU A 156 -0.25 -16.81 16.40
N PHE A 157 -0.79 -17.53 15.41
CA PHE A 157 -2.21 -17.48 15.08
C PHE A 157 -3.06 -18.18 16.15
N ALA A 158 -2.56 -19.24 16.78
CA ALA A 158 -3.24 -19.89 17.91
C ALA A 158 -3.41 -18.93 19.10
N ASP A 159 -2.38 -18.11 19.39
CA ASP A 159 -2.47 -17.07 20.42
C ASP A 159 -3.54 -16.04 20.10
N ILE A 160 -3.61 -15.57 18.83
CA ILE A 160 -4.63 -14.63 18.35
C ILE A 160 -6.05 -15.24 18.50
N ILE A 161 -6.22 -16.52 18.20
CA ILE A 161 -7.50 -17.23 18.38
C ILE A 161 -7.90 -17.23 19.87
N GLN A 162 -6.97 -17.50 20.76
CA GLN A 162 -7.22 -17.47 22.20
C GLN A 162 -7.68 -16.09 22.69
N GLU A 163 -6.98 -15.03 22.27
CA GLU A 163 -7.31 -13.64 22.61
C GLU A 163 -8.70 -13.23 22.11
N THR A 164 -9.14 -13.75 20.97
CA THR A 164 -10.40 -13.39 20.33
C THR A 164 -11.55 -14.33 20.65
N ALA A 165 -11.31 -15.43 21.37
CA ALA A 165 -12.28 -16.50 21.62
C ALA A 165 -13.60 -16.00 22.22
N LEU A 166 -13.55 -15.05 23.18
CA LEU A 166 -14.73 -14.46 23.78
C LEU A 166 -15.56 -13.67 22.76
N THR A 167 -14.90 -12.89 21.90
CA THR A 167 -15.57 -12.08 20.85
C THR A 167 -16.19 -12.98 19.80
N VAL A 168 -15.51 -14.04 19.36
CA VAL A 168 -16.02 -15.06 18.44
C VAL A 168 -17.31 -15.68 19.01
N LYS A 169 -17.28 -16.08 20.28
CA LYS A 169 -18.43 -16.65 20.97
C LYS A 169 -19.58 -15.65 21.11
N GLN A 170 -19.32 -14.42 21.51
CA GLN A 170 -20.35 -13.38 21.65
C GLN A 170 -21.05 -13.06 20.33
N ARG A 171 -20.31 -13.13 19.20
CA ARG A 171 -20.85 -12.92 17.86
C ARG A 171 -21.42 -14.19 17.22
N GLN A 172 -21.42 -15.32 17.95
CA GLN A 172 -21.90 -16.62 17.47
C GLN A 172 -21.21 -17.08 16.19
N MET A 173 -19.96 -16.65 15.97
CA MET A 173 -19.18 -16.99 14.80
C MET A 173 -18.43 -18.31 15.00
N THR A 174 -18.06 -18.96 13.90
CA THR A 174 -17.22 -20.16 13.90
C THR A 174 -15.90 -19.86 13.22
N LEU A 175 -14.78 -20.24 13.85
CA LEU A 175 -13.46 -20.10 13.28
C LEU A 175 -12.83 -21.48 13.03
N HIS A 176 -12.59 -21.80 11.76
CA HIS A 176 -11.87 -22.99 11.32
C HIS A 176 -10.41 -22.65 11.08
N ASN A 177 -9.54 -23.15 11.95
CA ASN A 177 -8.10 -23.07 11.77
C ASN A 177 -7.60 -24.32 11.01
N CYS A 178 -7.37 -24.17 9.71
CA CYS A 178 -6.85 -25.21 8.82
C CYS A 178 -5.37 -24.99 8.48
N LEU A 179 -4.63 -24.24 9.30
CA LEU A 179 -3.19 -24.07 9.14
C LEU A 179 -2.44 -25.38 9.46
N PRO A 180 -1.34 -25.69 8.74
CA PRO A 180 -0.39 -26.72 9.13
C PRO A 180 0.10 -26.56 10.58
N GLN A 181 0.55 -27.65 11.20
CA GLN A 181 1.00 -27.63 12.60
C GLN A 181 2.15 -26.63 12.88
N SER A 182 3.01 -26.41 11.89
CA SER A 182 4.12 -25.46 12.01
C SER A 182 4.38 -24.76 10.68
N ILE A 183 4.39 -23.44 10.70
CA ILE A 183 4.69 -22.58 9.55
C ILE A 183 5.81 -21.63 9.99
N ILE A 184 7.03 -21.94 9.57
CA ILE A 184 8.20 -21.16 9.94
C ILE A 184 8.46 -20.07 8.90
N ILE A 185 8.53 -18.82 9.39
CA ILE A 185 8.87 -17.63 8.60
C ILE A 185 9.95 -16.85 9.36
N ILE A 186 10.96 -16.37 8.63
CA ILE A 186 11.92 -15.40 9.15
C ILE A 186 11.37 -14.01 8.85
N GLY A 187 10.99 -13.28 9.90
CA GLY A 187 10.30 -12.00 9.75
C GLY A 187 10.17 -11.24 11.06
N ASN A 188 9.32 -10.25 11.09
CA ASN A 188 9.04 -9.48 12.31
C ASN A 188 7.74 -9.95 12.97
N GLN A 189 7.84 -10.40 14.22
CA GLN A 189 6.70 -10.95 14.97
C GLN A 189 5.52 -9.97 15.07
N SER A 190 5.78 -8.72 15.37
CA SER A 190 4.74 -7.69 15.53
C SER A 190 3.98 -7.43 14.22
N LEU A 191 4.69 -7.47 13.09
CA LEU A 191 4.07 -7.28 11.77
C LEU A 191 3.27 -8.52 11.34
N LEU A 192 3.80 -9.72 11.57
CA LEU A 192 3.07 -10.96 11.31
C LEU A 192 1.81 -11.06 12.18
N TYR A 193 1.92 -10.73 13.47
CA TYR A 193 0.75 -10.62 14.35
C TYR A 193 -0.27 -9.62 13.79
N SER A 194 0.17 -8.44 13.34
CA SER A 194 -0.71 -7.42 12.78
C SER A 194 -1.45 -7.89 11.52
N ILE A 195 -0.83 -8.73 10.67
CA ILE A 195 -1.51 -9.30 9.49
C ILE A 195 -2.73 -10.11 9.92
N PHE A 196 -2.51 -11.15 10.73
CA PHE A 196 -3.57 -12.08 11.12
C PHE A 196 -4.61 -11.42 12.02
N ARG A 197 -4.17 -10.58 12.95
CA ARG A 197 -5.06 -9.86 13.86
C ARG A 197 -6.00 -8.91 13.10
N ASN A 198 -5.49 -8.09 12.18
CA ASN A 198 -6.32 -7.17 11.40
C ASN A 198 -7.29 -7.90 10.47
N LEU A 199 -6.89 -9.02 9.86
CA LEU A 199 -7.79 -9.83 9.03
C LEU A 199 -8.92 -10.44 9.88
N LEU A 200 -8.57 -10.98 11.05
CA LEU A 200 -9.56 -11.55 11.97
C LEU A 200 -10.50 -10.48 12.54
N ASP A 201 -9.98 -9.34 12.99
CA ASP A 201 -10.80 -8.23 13.48
C ASP A 201 -11.73 -7.69 12.39
N ASN A 202 -11.27 -7.67 11.13
CA ASN A 202 -12.09 -7.28 9.98
C ASN A 202 -13.27 -8.27 9.81
N ALA A 203 -13.04 -9.57 9.81
CA ALA A 203 -14.08 -10.57 9.72
C ALA A 203 -15.05 -10.47 10.93
N LEU A 204 -14.52 -10.39 12.15
CA LEU A 204 -15.33 -10.25 13.36
C LEU A 204 -16.24 -9.02 13.31
N ASN A 205 -15.79 -7.90 12.75
CA ASN A 205 -16.54 -6.65 12.72
C ASN A 205 -17.52 -6.54 11.55
N TYR A 206 -17.22 -7.17 10.41
CA TYR A 206 -17.95 -6.90 9.17
C TYR A 206 -18.61 -8.11 8.52
N ALA A 207 -18.21 -9.36 8.82
CA ALA A 207 -18.82 -10.53 8.20
C ALA A 207 -20.29 -10.74 8.62
N GLY A 208 -20.63 -10.30 9.83
CA GLY A 208 -21.98 -10.46 10.39
C GLY A 208 -22.03 -11.55 11.46
N GLN A 209 -23.15 -11.57 12.21
CA GLN A 209 -23.36 -12.56 13.26
C GLN A 209 -23.54 -13.96 12.65
N GLY A 210 -22.95 -14.96 13.28
CA GLY A 210 -23.06 -16.37 12.83
C GLY A 210 -22.20 -16.73 11.64
N ALA A 211 -21.35 -15.81 11.13
CA ALA A 211 -20.47 -16.10 10.01
C ALA A 211 -19.41 -17.14 10.37
N VAL A 212 -18.96 -17.88 9.34
CA VAL A 212 -17.88 -18.84 9.43
C VAL A 212 -16.62 -18.21 8.83
N ILE A 213 -15.53 -18.28 9.57
CA ILE A 213 -14.20 -17.82 9.15
C ILE A 213 -13.33 -19.06 8.96
N GLU A 214 -12.63 -19.16 7.84
CA GLU A 214 -11.71 -20.24 7.55
C GLU A 214 -10.33 -19.67 7.21
N VAL A 215 -9.28 -20.22 7.83
CA VAL A 215 -7.88 -19.83 7.58
C VAL A 215 -7.09 -21.03 7.22
N SER A 216 -6.46 -21.02 6.04
CA SER A 216 -5.63 -22.11 5.53
C SER A 216 -4.33 -21.59 4.94
N ALA A 217 -3.35 -22.47 4.79
CA ALA A 217 -2.08 -22.18 4.13
C ALA A 217 -1.58 -23.35 3.31
N THR A 218 -0.91 -23.03 2.20
CA THR A 218 -0.26 -23.98 1.31
C THR A 218 1.22 -23.64 1.19
N GLU A 219 2.07 -24.63 1.36
CA GLU A 219 3.50 -24.47 1.21
C GLU A 219 3.90 -24.36 -0.25
N LEU A 220 4.69 -23.34 -0.58
CA LEU A 220 5.35 -23.16 -1.88
C LEU A 220 6.86 -23.34 -1.71
N SER A 221 7.62 -23.29 -2.79
CA SER A 221 9.08 -23.50 -2.79
C SER A 221 9.81 -22.53 -1.85
N ASP A 222 9.54 -21.22 -1.95
CA ASP A 222 10.22 -20.12 -1.26
C ASP A 222 9.30 -19.30 -0.34
N SER A 223 8.02 -19.63 -0.31
CA SER A 223 6.98 -18.84 0.38
C SER A 223 5.87 -19.75 0.93
N TRP A 224 4.98 -19.16 1.71
CA TRP A 224 3.70 -19.73 2.09
C TRP A 224 2.59 -18.89 1.47
N SER A 225 1.58 -19.55 0.91
CA SER A 225 0.34 -18.94 0.43
C SER A 225 -0.74 -19.14 1.47
N PHE A 226 -1.34 -18.07 1.94
CA PHE A 226 -2.41 -18.06 2.93
C PHE A 226 -3.74 -17.67 2.29
N THR A 227 -4.79 -18.34 2.74
CA THR A 227 -6.17 -17.97 2.44
C THR A 227 -6.91 -17.68 3.73
N PHE A 228 -7.51 -16.50 3.82
CA PHE A 228 -8.34 -16.05 4.93
C PHE A 228 -9.72 -15.72 4.36
N ALA A 229 -10.72 -16.55 4.61
CA ALA A 229 -12.05 -16.44 4.01
C ALA A 229 -13.12 -16.31 5.07
N ASP A 230 -14.16 -15.51 4.81
CA ASP A 230 -15.42 -15.54 5.54
C ASP A 230 -16.59 -15.74 4.57
N ASN A 231 -17.72 -16.23 5.11
CA ASN A 231 -18.97 -16.40 4.38
C ASN A 231 -20.00 -15.32 4.74
N GLY A 232 -19.54 -14.15 5.15
CA GLY A 232 -20.39 -13.07 5.64
C GLY A 232 -21.04 -12.23 4.55
N VAL A 233 -21.28 -10.95 4.86
CA VAL A 233 -21.98 -9.99 3.98
C VAL A 233 -21.18 -9.71 2.68
N GLY A 234 -19.86 -9.86 2.72
CA GLY A 234 -18.97 -9.61 1.59
C GLY A 234 -18.73 -8.13 1.29
N ILE A 235 -17.98 -7.90 0.21
CA ILE A 235 -17.58 -6.58 -0.26
C ILE A 235 -17.97 -6.44 -1.73
N ALA A 236 -18.71 -5.37 -2.07
CA ALA A 236 -19.09 -5.12 -3.45
C ALA A 236 -17.84 -4.94 -4.35
N PRO A 237 -17.81 -5.52 -5.57
CA PRO A 237 -16.62 -5.58 -6.43
C PRO A 237 -15.94 -4.22 -6.68
N GLN A 238 -16.73 -3.16 -6.74
CA GLN A 238 -16.23 -1.79 -6.95
C GLN A 238 -15.34 -1.27 -5.81
N HIS A 239 -15.45 -1.84 -4.61
CA HIS A 239 -14.65 -1.45 -3.44
C HIS A 239 -13.37 -2.29 -3.29
N LEU A 240 -13.33 -3.52 -3.81
CA LEU A 240 -12.21 -4.45 -3.64
C LEU A 240 -10.83 -3.86 -4.01
N PRO A 241 -10.67 -3.10 -5.12
CA PRO A 241 -9.39 -2.51 -5.45
C PRO A 241 -8.90 -1.47 -4.42
N ARG A 242 -9.84 -0.89 -3.65
CA ARG A 242 -9.60 0.25 -2.77
C ARG A 242 -9.53 -0.08 -1.28
N ILE A 243 -9.94 -1.27 -0.85
CA ILE A 243 -10.00 -1.64 0.56
C ILE A 243 -8.65 -1.60 1.29
N PHE A 244 -7.54 -1.66 0.53
CA PHE A 244 -6.18 -1.55 1.05
C PHE A 244 -5.63 -0.10 1.06
N GLU A 245 -6.44 0.89 0.59
CA GLU A 245 -6.08 2.30 0.70
C GLU A 245 -6.21 2.76 2.17
N ARG A 246 -5.30 3.61 2.62
CA ARG A 246 -5.32 4.18 3.98
C ARG A 246 -6.59 5.01 4.19
N PHE A 247 -7.27 4.83 5.32
CA PHE A 247 -8.53 5.49 5.70
C PHE A 247 -9.72 5.20 4.78
N TYR A 248 -9.58 4.24 3.85
CA TYR A 248 -10.71 3.85 3.02
C TYR A 248 -11.75 3.08 3.83
N ARG A 249 -13.02 3.41 3.65
CA ARG A 249 -14.17 2.77 4.27
C ARG A 249 -15.33 2.79 3.31
N ILE A 250 -16.03 1.66 3.21
CA ILE A 250 -17.23 1.51 2.37
C ILE A 250 -18.37 2.34 2.94
N ASP A 251 -18.58 2.27 4.26
CA ASP A 251 -19.59 3.05 5.01
C ASP A 251 -18.91 3.73 6.21
N LYS A 252 -18.80 5.05 6.13
CA LYS A 252 -18.15 5.86 7.18
C LYS A 252 -18.94 5.86 8.50
N GLY A 253 -20.27 5.75 8.45
CA GLY A 253 -21.13 5.77 9.63
C GLY A 253 -21.04 4.45 10.42
N ARG A 254 -21.31 3.33 9.76
CA ARG A 254 -21.29 1.99 10.36
C ARG A 254 -19.89 1.59 10.84
N SER A 255 -18.86 1.90 10.05
CA SER A 255 -17.47 1.58 10.43
C SER A 255 -17.00 2.38 11.66
N ARG A 256 -17.52 3.60 11.88
CA ARG A 256 -17.21 4.39 13.08
C ARG A 256 -17.83 3.78 14.34
N SER A 257 -19.05 3.29 14.27
CA SER A 257 -19.72 2.64 15.42
C SER A 257 -19.06 1.31 15.81
N LEU A 258 -18.40 0.63 14.87
CA LEU A 258 -17.67 -0.62 15.10
C LEU A 258 -16.19 -0.41 15.47
N GLY A 259 -15.74 0.84 15.64
CA GLY A 259 -14.37 1.17 16.08
C GLY A 259 -13.29 1.08 15.01
N GLY A 260 -13.62 0.80 13.74
CA GLY A 260 -12.64 0.66 12.68
C GLY A 260 -11.87 1.96 12.42
N THR A 261 -10.54 1.89 12.26
CA THR A 261 -9.66 3.03 11.95
C THR A 261 -9.59 3.32 10.45
N GLY A 262 -9.84 2.31 9.62
CA GLY A 262 -9.61 2.34 8.18
C GLY A 262 -8.13 2.20 7.80
N LEU A 263 -7.29 1.80 8.75
CA LEU A 263 -5.85 1.57 8.55
C LEU A 263 -5.49 0.09 8.55
N GLY A 264 -6.29 -0.78 9.16
CA GLY A 264 -5.97 -2.18 9.37
C GLY A 264 -5.60 -2.94 8.09
N LEU A 265 -6.40 -2.85 7.01
CA LEU A 265 -6.06 -3.52 5.74
C LEU A 265 -4.87 -2.89 5.02
N ALA A 266 -4.62 -1.58 5.19
CA ALA A 266 -3.40 -0.94 4.70
C ALA A 266 -2.15 -1.45 5.46
N ILE A 267 -2.27 -1.65 6.78
CA ILE A 267 -1.22 -2.30 7.60
C ILE A 267 -0.95 -3.71 7.10
N VAL A 268 -2.00 -4.50 6.87
CA VAL A 268 -1.87 -5.87 6.32
C VAL A 268 -1.08 -5.85 5.00
N LYS A 269 -1.48 -5.01 4.05
CA LYS A 269 -0.82 -4.90 2.74
C LYS A 269 0.66 -4.54 2.90
N ASN A 270 0.98 -3.51 3.68
CA ASN A 270 2.38 -3.08 3.87
C ASN A 270 3.21 -4.17 4.59
N ALA A 271 2.65 -4.82 5.62
CA ALA A 271 3.33 -5.90 6.34
C ALA A 271 3.61 -7.10 5.44
N VAL A 272 2.65 -7.51 4.60
CA VAL A 272 2.82 -8.56 3.59
C VAL A 272 3.92 -8.19 2.59
N GLN A 273 3.93 -6.96 2.09
CA GLN A 273 4.95 -6.47 1.16
C GLN A 273 6.35 -6.45 1.78
N LEU A 274 6.49 -6.04 3.04
CA LEU A 274 7.75 -6.09 3.77
C LEU A 274 8.28 -7.52 3.97
N HIS A 275 7.40 -8.52 3.99
CA HIS A 275 7.77 -9.94 4.00
C HIS A 275 7.89 -10.53 2.58
N GLY A 276 8.08 -9.69 1.55
CA GLY A 276 8.31 -10.07 0.16
C GLY A 276 7.13 -10.73 -0.53
N GLY A 277 5.93 -10.55 0.02
CA GLY A 277 4.69 -11.14 -0.49
C GLY A 277 3.77 -10.15 -1.20
N SER A 278 2.59 -10.64 -1.56
CA SER A 278 1.50 -9.85 -2.13
C SER A 278 0.17 -10.28 -1.50
N ILE A 279 -0.81 -9.38 -1.51
CA ILE A 279 -2.17 -9.66 -1.02
C ILE A 279 -3.20 -9.20 -2.03
N THR A 280 -4.25 -10.00 -2.19
CA THR A 280 -5.43 -9.71 -2.99
C THR A 280 -6.70 -10.03 -2.22
N ALA A 281 -7.82 -9.48 -2.66
CA ALA A 281 -9.12 -9.79 -2.10
C ALA A 281 -10.10 -10.10 -3.23
N ARG A 282 -10.95 -11.11 -3.02
CA ARG A 282 -12.01 -11.49 -3.95
C ARG A 282 -13.29 -11.86 -3.18
N PRO A 283 -14.44 -11.84 -3.83
CA PRO A 283 -15.66 -12.38 -3.23
C PRO A 283 -15.48 -13.88 -2.93
N THR A 284 -16.07 -14.35 -1.83
CA THR A 284 -16.18 -15.78 -1.53
C THR A 284 -17.41 -16.34 -2.24
N ASP A 285 -17.30 -17.56 -2.80
CA ASP A 285 -18.43 -18.24 -3.40
C ASP A 285 -19.51 -18.51 -2.32
N GLY A 286 -20.73 -18.06 -2.59
CA GLY A 286 -21.83 -18.13 -1.63
C GLY A 286 -21.96 -16.94 -0.65
N GLY A 287 -21.08 -15.95 -0.74
CA GLY A 287 -21.06 -14.73 0.09
C GLY A 287 -19.79 -14.58 0.90
N GLY A 288 -19.50 -13.35 1.35
CA GLY A 288 -18.31 -13.04 2.13
C GLY A 288 -17.13 -12.51 1.31
N VAL A 289 -15.97 -12.48 1.92
CA VAL A 289 -14.70 -12.04 1.29
C VAL A 289 -13.58 -13.02 1.58
N THR A 290 -12.76 -13.27 0.56
CA THR A 290 -11.53 -14.08 0.65
C THR A 290 -10.34 -13.18 0.42
N PHE A 291 -9.42 -13.13 1.39
CA PHE A 291 -8.09 -12.54 1.26
C PHE A 291 -7.10 -13.65 0.96
N GLU A 292 -6.34 -13.49 -0.12
CA GLU A 292 -5.25 -14.39 -0.50
C GLU A 292 -3.94 -13.62 -0.44
N PHE A 293 -2.97 -14.13 0.32
CA PHE A 293 -1.67 -13.47 0.46
C PHE A 293 -0.53 -14.47 0.58
N SER A 294 0.65 -14.02 0.22
CA SER A 294 1.87 -14.82 0.33
C SER A 294 2.87 -14.18 1.29
N LEU A 295 3.69 -14.99 1.94
CA LEU A 295 4.80 -14.54 2.77
C LEU A 295 6.02 -15.38 2.42
N LYS A 296 7.17 -14.75 2.18
CA LYS A 296 8.42 -15.47 1.96
C LYS A 296 8.88 -16.18 3.23
N LYS A 297 9.46 -17.38 3.07
CA LYS A 297 10.03 -18.17 4.19
C LYS A 297 11.22 -17.45 4.82
N GLN A 298 11.99 -16.71 4.00
CA GLN A 298 13.12 -15.88 4.43
C GLN A 298 12.80 -14.42 4.16
N HIS A 299 13.25 -13.54 5.05
CA HIS A 299 13.11 -12.10 4.85
C HIS A 299 13.89 -11.67 3.60
N PRO A 300 13.30 -10.86 2.70
CA PRO A 300 13.92 -10.42 1.45
C PRO A 300 15.18 -9.59 1.68
#